data_84bc3a6652f10b1841f0f510b53cc159
#
_entry.id   84bc3a6652f10b1841f0f510b53cc159
#
_cell.length_a   1.000
_cell.length_b   1.000
_cell.length_c   1.000
_cell.angle_alpha   90.00
_cell.angle_beta   90.00
_cell.angle_gamma   90.00
#
_symmetry.space_group_name_H-M   'P 1'
#
loop_
_entity.id
_entity.type
_entity.pdbx_description
1 polymer ?
#
loop_
_entity_poly.entity_id
_entity_poly.type
_entity_poly.pdbx_seq_one_letter_code
_entity_poly.pdbx_strand_id
1 'polypeptide(L)'
;KAIDDGIEIHSLAFCFQYMENCKSFDLAKFDMSNCTNLQHAFAYCGNATSFSISSWDTSSVVEFDSALKNLYKVEEIDISGWSTRKAGDLRLLFSTDSSLKSVKFGPGWKTSDVMDMLGMFSYCKNLNLDCSDWNVPTYANHSDFNHCAPGVILPKAWQ
;
A
#
# COMPACT_ATOMS: atom_id res chain seq x y z
N LYS A 1 17.14 -15.57 -11.34
CA LYS A 1 18.20 -16.51 -10.86
C LYS A 1 18.54 -16.26 -9.40
N ALA A 2 18.76 -14.98 -8.99
CA ALA A 2 19.02 -14.61 -7.60
C ALA A 2 17.87 -14.97 -6.64
N ILE A 3 16.62 -14.95 -7.15
CA ILE A 3 15.41 -15.29 -6.38
C ILE A 3 15.33 -16.80 -6.17
N ASP A 4 15.71 -17.58 -7.17
CA ASP A 4 15.73 -19.05 -7.09
C ASP A 4 16.85 -19.54 -6.15
N ASP A 5 17.88 -18.72 -5.89
CA ASP A 5 18.99 -19.01 -5.01
C ASP A 5 18.70 -18.65 -3.52
N GLY A 6 17.46 -18.27 -3.18
CA GLY A 6 17.01 -18.00 -1.80
C GLY A 6 17.58 -16.72 -1.21
N ILE A 7 17.77 -15.68 -2.01
CA ILE A 7 18.17 -14.36 -1.50
C ILE A 7 17.05 -13.77 -0.67
N GLU A 8 17.33 -13.59 0.61
CA GLU A 8 16.43 -12.90 1.54
C GLU A 8 16.37 -11.40 1.24
N ILE A 9 15.15 -10.87 1.21
CA ILE A 9 14.91 -9.44 1.05
C ILE A 9 14.61 -8.83 2.42
N HIS A 10 15.49 -7.96 2.89
CA HIS A 10 15.31 -7.26 4.17
C HIS A 10 14.67 -5.89 4.02
N SER A 11 14.82 -5.26 2.86
CA SER A 11 14.23 -3.96 2.57
C SER A 11 14.06 -3.76 1.06
N LEU A 12 12.93 -3.19 0.65
CA LEU A 12 12.71 -2.65 -0.70
C LEU A 12 12.53 -1.13 -0.66
N ALA A 13 12.93 -0.46 0.43
CA ALA A 13 12.80 0.98 0.55
C ALA A 13 13.46 1.69 -0.65
N PHE A 14 12.68 2.50 -1.37
CA PHE A 14 13.09 3.26 -2.57
C PHE A 14 13.60 2.41 -3.75
N CYS A 15 13.44 1.08 -3.70
CA CYS A 15 14.08 0.16 -4.63
C CYS A 15 13.64 0.36 -6.09
N PHE A 16 12.35 0.55 -6.31
CA PHE A 16 11.76 0.73 -7.65
C PHE A 16 11.20 2.14 -7.86
N GLN A 17 11.52 3.09 -6.97
CA GLN A 17 11.03 4.45 -7.05
C GLN A 17 11.43 5.11 -8.39
N TYR A 18 10.48 5.85 -8.99
CA TYR A 18 10.68 6.56 -10.28
C TYR A 18 10.95 5.66 -11.50
N MET A 19 10.60 4.37 -11.43
CA MET A 19 10.67 3.51 -12.63
C MET A 19 9.52 3.80 -13.59
N GLU A 20 9.51 5.02 -14.15
CA GLU A 20 8.41 5.55 -14.97
C GLU A 20 8.17 4.78 -16.28
N ASN A 21 9.19 4.11 -16.80
CA ASN A 21 9.08 3.35 -18.04
C ASN A 21 8.65 1.88 -17.81
N CYS A 22 8.60 1.43 -16.57
CA CYS A 22 8.17 0.08 -16.24
C CYS A 22 6.64 -0.01 -16.28
N LYS A 23 6.10 -0.92 -17.10
CA LYS A 23 4.65 -1.11 -17.26
C LYS A 23 4.08 -2.18 -16.35
N SER A 24 4.90 -3.13 -15.91
CA SER A 24 4.48 -4.22 -15.04
C SER A 24 5.63 -4.68 -14.14
N PHE A 25 5.26 -5.11 -12.93
CA PHE A 25 6.19 -5.67 -11.96
C PHE A 25 5.78 -7.11 -11.63
N ASP A 26 6.54 -8.08 -12.14
CA ASP A 26 6.36 -9.50 -11.81
C ASP A 26 7.33 -9.90 -10.68
N LEU A 27 6.86 -9.75 -9.46
CA LEU A 27 7.64 -9.93 -8.24
C LEU A 27 7.06 -11.01 -7.32
N ALA A 28 6.20 -11.87 -7.84
CA ALA A 28 5.49 -12.89 -7.07
C ALA A 28 6.43 -13.88 -6.36
N LYS A 29 7.65 -14.07 -6.89
CA LYS A 29 8.65 -14.98 -6.33
C LYS A 29 9.56 -14.36 -5.27
N PHE A 30 9.42 -13.08 -4.97
CA PHE A 30 10.22 -12.45 -3.91
C PHE A 30 9.84 -13.04 -2.55
N ASP A 31 10.84 -13.53 -1.82
CA ASP A 31 10.67 -13.90 -0.41
C ASP A 31 10.74 -12.64 0.46
N MET A 32 9.56 -12.20 0.90
CA MET A 32 9.40 -10.99 1.69
C MET A 32 9.31 -11.25 3.19
N SER A 33 9.45 -12.51 3.63
CA SER A 33 9.20 -12.91 5.03
C SER A 33 10.07 -12.18 6.04
N ASN A 34 11.28 -11.75 5.65
CA ASN A 34 12.22 -10.96 6.46
C ASN A 34 12.26 -9.47 6.10
N CYS A 35 11.43 -9.03 5.15
CA CYS A 35 11.38 -7.62 4.76
C CYS A 35 10.70 -6.78 5.85
N THR A 36 11.36 -5.71 6.27
CA THR A 36 10.86 -4.80 7.32
C THR A 36 10.47 -3.42 6.79
N ASN A 37 10.87 -3.06 5.57
CA ASN A 37 10.68 -1.71 5.05
C ASN A 37 10.31 -1.70 3.57
N LEU A 38 9.11 -1.15 3.27
CA LEU A 38 8.60 -0.91 1.92
C LEU A 38 8.46 0.59 1.59
N GLN A 39 9.04 1.48 2.41
CA GLN A 39 8.92 2.93 2.19
C GLN A 39 9.28 3.31 0.76
N HIS A 40 8.37 4.01 0.07
CA HIS A 40 8.54 4.46 -1.32
C HIS A 40 8.94 3.35 -2.33
N ALA A 41 8.68 2.09 -2.03
CA ALA A 41 9.16 0.96 -2.86
C ALA A 41 8.82 1.12 -4.35
N PHE A 42 7.59 1.52 -4.68
CA PHE A 42 7.11 1.74 -6.05
C PHE A 42 6.63 3.17 -6.31
N ALA A 43 6.95 4.09 -5.43
CA ALA A 43 6.46 5.47 -5.58
C ALA A 43 6.87 6.07 -6.93
N TYR A 44 5.93 6.75 -7.58
CA TYR A 44 6.13 7.40 -8.88
C TYR A 44 6.41 6.44 -10.05
N CYS A 45 5.98 5.18 -9.96
CA CYS A 45 5.94 4.27 -11.11
C CYS A 45 4.68 4.51 -11.96
N GLY A 46 4.53 5.74 -12.45
CA GLY A 46 3.28 6.27 -13.00
C GLY A 46 2.75 5.60 -14.27
N ASN A 47 3.56 4.84 -14.98
CA ASN A 47 3.16 4.10 -16.18
C ASN A 47 2.87 2.61 -15.90
N ALA A 48 3.10 2.13 -14.69
CA ALA A 48 2.78 0.77 -14.32
C ALA A 48 1.25 0.55 -14.28
N THR A 49 0.83 -0.58 -14.80
CA THR A 49 -0.59 -1.00 -14.83
C THR A 49 -0.84 -2.26 -14.02
N SER A 50 0.21 -3.03 -13.69
CA SER A 50 0.08 -4.27 -12.94
C SER A 50 1.25 -4.55 -12.01
N PHE A 51 0.93 -5.17 -10.87
CA PHE A 51 1.87 -5.58 -9.83
C PHE A 51 1.53 -6.98 -9.35
N SER A 52 2.45 -7.93 -9.45
CA SER A 52 2.29 -9.28 -8.90
C SER A 52 2.87 -9.33 -7.48
N ILE A 53 2.16 -8.74 -6.53
CA ILE A 53 2.57 -8.57 -5.13
C ILE A 53 1.58 -9.17 -4.12
N SER A 54 0.52 -9.81 -4.59
CA SER A 54 -0.55 -10.34 -3.72
C SER A 54 -0.09 -11.49 -2.83
N SER A 55 0.96 -12.22 -3.24
CA SER A 55 1.51 -13.35 -2.48
C SER A 55 2.57 -12.96 -1.44
N TRP A 56 2.92 -11.69 -1.35
CA TRP A 56 3.97 -11.24 -0.43
C TRP A 56 3.58 -11.44 1.02
N ASP A 57 4.45 -12.07 1.80
CA ASP A 57 4.36 -12.07 3.26
C ASP A 57 4.97 -10.79 3.82
N THR A 58 4.13 -9.82 4.13
CA THR A 58 4.54 -8.54 4.71
C THR A 58 4.42 -8.50 6.24
N SER A 59 4.33 -9.66 6.88
CA SER A 59 4.10 -9.75 8.34
C SER A 59 5.23 -9.17 9.20
N SER A 60 6.42 -8.98 8.62
CA SER A 60 7.56 -8.33 9.27
C SER A 60 7.72 -6.85 8.92
N VAL A 61 6.93 -6.34 7.98
CA VAL A 61 7.03 -4.95 7.53
C VAL A 61 6.44 -4.00 8.57
N VAL A 62 7.22 -2.98 8.92
CA VAL A 62 6.87 -1.90 9.85
C VAL A 62 6.53 -0.61 9.08
N GLU A 63 7.28 -0.32 8.02
CA GLU A 63 7.20 0.92 7.25
C GLU A 63 6.59 0.66 5.87
N PHE A 64 5.40 1.23 5.63
CA PHE A 64 4.70 1.19 4.35
C PHE A 64 4.54 2.58 3.72
N ASP A 65 5.12 3.63 4.33
CA ASP A 65 4.96 5.01 3.87
C ASP A 65 5.18 5.12 2.36
N SER A 66 4.18 5.65 1.66
CA SER A 66 4.23 5.94 0.22
C SER A 66 4.60 4.75 -0.68
N ALA A 67 4.48 3.51 -0.20
CA ALA A 67 4.97 2.33 -0.93
C ALA A 67 4.35 2.19 -2.33
N LEU A 68 3.08 2.53 -2.49
CA LEU A 68 2.32 2.43 -3.75
C LEU A 68 1.79 3.81 -4.20
N LYS A 69 2.47 4.89 -3.87
CA LYS A 69 2.06 6.26 -4.15
C LYS A 69 2.32 6.66 -5.62
N ASN A 70 1.44 7.49 -6.19
CA ASN A 70 1.61 8.07 -7.52
C ASN A 70 1.67 7.02 -8.66
N LEU A 71 0.81 6.00 -8.57
CA LEU A 71 0.60 4.99 -9.61
C LEU A 71 -0.57 5.44 -10.50
N TYR A 72 -0.31 6.36 -11.43
CA TYR A 72 -1.38 7.07 -12.16
C TYR A 72 -2.22 6.21 -13.09
N LYS A 73 -1.75 5.03 -13.51
CA LYS A 73 -2.41 4.18 -14.51
C LYS A 73 -2.95 2.87 -13.95
N VAL A 74 -2.62 2.52 -12.72
CA VAL A 74 -3.15 1.31 -12.10
C VAL A 74 -4.63 1.49 -11.75
N GLU A 75 -5.47 0.54 -12.15
CA GLU A 75 -6.91 0.57 -11.87
C GLU A 75 -7.29 -0.34 -10.70
N GLU A 76 -6.55 -1.42 -10.49
CA GLU A 76 -6.79 -2.38 -9.42
C GLU A 76 -5.46 -2.78 -8.76
N ILE A 77 -5.47 -2.88 -7.44
CA ILE A 77 -4.33 -3.36 -6.66
C ILE A 77 -4.79 -4.53 -5.80
N ASP A 78 -4.11 -5.67 -5.93
CA ASP A 78 -4.34 -6.85 -5.09
C ASP A 78 -3.20 -6.98 -4.07
N ILE A 79 -3.54 -6.73 -2.80
CA ILE A 79 -2.66 -6.93 -1.65
C ILE A 79 -3.28 -7.92 -0.66
N SER A 80 -4.04 -8.89 -1.18
CA SER A 80 -4.80 -9.83 -0.34
C SER A 80 -3.94 -10.71 0.57
N GLY A 81 -2.67 -10.92 0.23
CA GLY A 81 -1.71 -11.64 1.07
C GLY A 81 -0.99 -10.77 2.10
N TRP A 82 -1.14 -9.46 2.02
CA TRP A 82 -0.41 -8.54 2.91
C TRP A 82 -0.93 -8.60 4.34
N SER A 83 0.01 -8.55 5.28
CA SER A 83 -0.24 -8.38 6.70
C SER A 83 0.30 -7.04 7.19
N THR A 84 -0.52 -6.31 7.90
CA THR A 84 -0.14 -5.03 8.53
C THR A 84 -0.02 -5.13 10.04
N ARG A 85 0.13 -6.35 10.57
CA ARG A 85 0.17 -6.60 12.02
C ARG A 85 1.27 -5.87 12.78
N LYS A 86 2.37 -5.50 12.09
CA LYS A 86 3.48 -4.72 12.66
C LYS A 86 3.55 -3.30 12.11
N ALA A 87 2.61 -2.92 11.24
CA ALA A 87 2.60 -1.60 10.64
C ALA A 87 2.27 -0.52 11.67
N GLY A 88 3.17 0.43 11.84
CA GLY A 88 2.90 1.67 12.59
C GLY A 88 2.54 2.84 11.68
N ASP A 89 2.94 2.79 10.41
CA ASP A 89 2.85 3.88 9.45
C ASP A 89 2.33 3.38 8.09
N LEU A 90 1.14 3.86 7.70
CA LEU A 90 0.49 3.64 6.40
C LEU A 90 0.27 4.97 5.65
N ARG A 91 0.93 6.06 6.05
CA ARG A 91 0.72 7.37 5.44
C ARG A 91 1.03 7.32 3.94
N LEU A 92 0.20 8.02 3.18
CA LEU A 92 0.35 8.20 1.73
C LEU A 92 0.44 6.90 0.92
N LEU A 93 0.07 5.74 1.49
CA LEU A 93 0.29 4.43 0.86
C LEU A 93 -0.23 4.36 -0.57
N PHE A 94 -1.44 4.88 -0.83
CA PHE A 94 -2.08 4.93 -2.16
C PHE A 94 -2.29 6.36 -2.67
N SER A 95 -1.64 7.34 -2.05
CA SER A 95 -1.88 8.75 -2.38
C SER A 95 -1.64 9.02 -3.87
N THR A 96 -2.57 9.75 -4.48
CA THR A 96 -2.51 10.20 -5.88
C THR A 96 -2.56 9.06 -6.91
N ASP A 97 -3.14 7.92 -6.53
CA ASP A 97 -3.46 6.83 -7.45
C ASP A 97 -4.78 7.16 -8.19
N SER A 98 -4.69 8.11 -9.11
CA SER A 98 -5.87 8.78 -9.69
C SER A 98 -6.74 7.90 -10.57
N SER A 99 -6.22 6.79 -11.11
CA SER A 99 -6.98 5.81 -11.88
C SER A 99 -7.48 4.62 -11.05
N LEU A 100 -7.04 4.49 -9.80
CA LEU A 100 -7.37 3.38 -8.93
C LEU A 100 -8.88 3.33 -8.66
N LYS A 101 -9.51 2.19 -8.95
CA LYS A 101 -10.93 1.93 -8.76
C LYS A 101 -11.22 1.02 -7.58
N SER A 102 -10.31 0.08 -7.30
CA SER A 102 -10.47 -0.90 -6.22
C SER A 102 -9.13 -1.35 -5.65
N VAL A 103 -9.15 -1.70 -4.37
CA VAL A 103 -8.04 -2.37 -3.67
C VAL A 103 -8.59 -3.64 -3.05
N LYS A 104 -7.94 -4.77 -3.31
CA LYS A 104 -8.29 -6.04 -2.68
C LYS A 104 -7.41 -6.27 -1.46
N PHE A 105 -8.02 -6.09 -0.29
CA PHE A 105 -7.42 -6.43 1.00
C PHE A 105 -7.69 -7.89 1.36
N GLY A 106 -6.88 -8.46 2.24
CA GLY A 106 -7.05 -9.81 2.74
C GLY A 106 -7.17 -9.85 4.27
N PRO A 107 -7.22 -11.05 4.86
CA PRO A 107 -7.44 -11.23 6.30
C PRO A 107 -6.30 -10.70 7.17
N GLY A 108 -5.11 -10.51 6.60
CA GLY A 108 -3.94 -9.94 7.27
C GLY A 108 -3.98 -8.42 7.40
N TRP A 109 -4.90 -7.74 6.72
CA TRP A 109 -5.05 -6.29 6.81
C TRP A 109 -5.62 -5.89 8.16
N LYS A 110 -4.80 -5.25 8.99
CA LYS A 110 -5.15 -4.81 10.35
C LYS A 110 -4.74 -3.36 10.52
N THR A 111 -5.60 -2.57 11.11
CA THR A 111 -5.40 -1.13 11.31
C THR A 111 -5.46 -0.69 12.77
N SER A 112 -5.72 -1.65 13.69
CA SER A 112 -5.93 -1.35 15.11
C SER A 112 -4.74 -0.75 15.84
N ASP A 113 -3.53 -0.97 15.35
CA ASP A 113 -2.28 -0.49 15.97
C ASP A 113 -1.55 0.55 15.12
N VAL A 114 -2.15 0.96 13.99
CA VAL A 114 -1.54 1.95 13.08
C VAL A 114 -1.70 3.35 13.66
N MET A 115 -0.59 4.08 13.76
CA MET A 115 -0.53 5.41 14.36
C MET A 115 -0.61 6.53 13.34
N ASP A 116 -0.22 6.29 12.09
CA ASP A 116 -0.22 7.30 11.04
C ASP A 116 -0.82 6.76 9.74
N MET A 117 -1.93 7.35 9.33
CA MET A 117 -2.63 7.09 8.07
C MET A 117 -2.89 8.40 7.30
N LEU A 118 -2.04 9.43 7.53
CA LEU A 118 -2.11 10.72 6.85
C LEU A 118 -2.19 10.51 5.35
N GLY A 119 -3.20 11.10 4.71
CA GLY A 119 -3.35 11.14 3.26
C GLY A 119 -3.36 9.79 2.56
N MET A 120 -3.67 8.69 3.26
CA MET A 120 -3.53 7.34 2.73
C MET A 120 -4.18 7.13 1.37
N PHE A 121 -5.36 7.73 1.15
CA PHE A 121 -6.10 7.68 -0.12
C PHE A 121 -6.31 9.07 -0.74
N SER A 122 -5.53 10.07 -0.33
CA SER A 122 -5.70 11.41 -0.88
C SER A 122 -5.51 11.42 -2.40
N TYR A 123 -6.38 12.13 -3.11
CA TYR A 123 -6.42 12.22 -4.57
C TYR A 123 -6.70 10.90 -5.31
N CYS A 124 -7.18 9.85 -4.64
CA CYS A 124 -7.71 8.64 -5.28
C CYS A 124 -9.12 8.89 -5.83
N LYS A 125 -9.24 9.70 -6.88
CA LYS A 125 -10.50 10.29 -7.35
C LYS A 125 -11.54 9.28 -7.82
N ASN A 126 -11.09 8.10 -8.27
CA ASN A 126 -11.95 7.05 -8.83
C ASN A 126 -12.14 5.85 -7.91
N LEU A 127 -11.48 5.86 -6.75
CA LEU A 127 -11.55 4.76 -5.79
C LEU A 127 -12.91 4.73 -5.09
N ASN A 128 -13.56 3.56 -5.09
CA ASN A 128 -14.71 3.27 -4.26
C ASN A 128 -14.30 2.26 -3.18
N LEU A 129 -14.28 2.72 -1.94
CA LEU A 129 -13.83 1.93 -0.80
C LEU A 129 -14.60 2.33 0.46
N ASP A 130 -15.24 1.37 1.11
CA ASP A 130 -15.88 1.55 2.39
C ASP A 130 -14.95 1.09 3.52
N CYS A 131 -14.40 2.05 4.26
CA CYS A 131 -13.57 1.81 5.44
C CYS A 131 -14.36 1.90 6.76
N SER A 132 -15.69 2.01 6.71
CA SER A 132 -16.52 2.27 7.90
C SER A 132 -16.34 1.24 9.02
N ASP A 133 -16.06 0.00 8.67
CA ASP A 133 -15.86 -1.09 9.63
C ASP A 133 -14.37 -1.34 9.98
N TRP A 134 -13.47 -0.51 9.51
CA TRP A 134 -12.08 -0.60 9.92
C TRP A 134 -11.94 -0.27 11.41
N ASN A 135 -11.25 -1.15 12.13
CA ASN A 135 -10.90 -0.91 13.53
C ASN A 135 -9.64 -0.05 13.56
N VAL A 136 -9.80 1.22 13.89
CA VAL A 136 -8.72 2.21 13.88
C VAL A 136 -8.63 2.91 15.25
N PRO A 137 -7.41 3.29 15.71
CA PRO A 137 -7.27 4.12 16.89
C PRO A 137 -7.88 5.51 16.65
N THR A 138 -8.65 6.01 17.61
CA THR A 138 -9.25 7.36 17.52
C THR A 138 -8.22 8.48 17.51
N TYR A 139 -7.03 8.20 18.04
CA TYR A 139 -5.91 9.14 18.15
C TYR A 139 -4.89 9.04 17.00
N ALA A 140 -5.06 8.06 16.07
CA ALA A 140 -4.17 7.96 14.92
C ALA A 140 -4.27 9.20 14.05
N ASN A 141 -3.14 9.63 13.49
CA ASN A 141 -3.13 10.72 12.51
C ASN A 141 -3.85 10.27 11.24
N HIS A 142 -4.92 10.93 10.89
CA HIS A 142 -5.73 10.65 9.70
C HIS A 142 -6.02 11.91 8.88
N SER A 143 -5.21 12.96 9.06
CA SER A 143 -5.31 14.19 8.28
C SER A 143 -5.29 13.87 6.79
N ASP A 144 -6.20 14.45 6.03
CA ASP A 144 -6.31 14.26 4.57
C ASP A 144 -6.49 12.78 4.11
N PHE A 145 -6.89 11.88 5.00
CA PHE A 145 -7.02 10.44 4.72
C PHE A 145 -7.69 10.14 3.37
N ASN A 146 -8.81 10.81 3.08
CA ASN A 146 -9.58 10.70 1.84
C ASN A 146 -9.74 12.05 1.11
N HIS A 147 -8.79 12.99 1.28
CA HIS A 147 -8.85 14.29 0.62
C HIS A 147 -8.94 14.13 -0.90
N CYS A 148 -9.94 14.76 -1.54
CA CYS A 148 -10.22 14.59 -2.98
C CYS A 148 -10.44 13.14 -3.44
N ALA A 149 -10.93 12.26 -2.55
CA ALA A 149 -11.30 10.87 -2.84
C ALA A 149 -12.76 10.61 -2.40
N PRO A 150 -13.75 11.10 -3.14
CA PRO A 150 -15.14 11.16 -2.68
C PRO A 150 -15.81 9.78 -2.51
N GLY A 151 -15.27 8.75 -3.14
CA GLY A 151 -15.77 7.36 -3.01
C GLY A 151 -15.17 6.59 -1.82
N VAL A 152 -14.27 7.22 -1.04
CA VAL A 152 -13.68 6.58 0.15
C VAL A 152 -14.44 7.02 1.40
N ILE A 153 -15.09 6.05 2.07
CA ILE A 153 -15.84 6.28 3.30
C ILE A 153 -14.92 6.10 4.50
N LEU A 154 -14.92 7.08 5.40
CA LEU A 154 -14.09 7.05 6.60
C LEU A 154 -14.50 5.93 7.58
N PRO A 155 -13.55 5.40 8.37
CA PRO A 155 -13.85 4.60 9.56
C PRO A 155 -14.84 5.30 10.50
N LYS A 156 -15.74 4.54 11.10
CA LYS A 156 -16.74 5.09 12.05
C LYS A 156 -16.10 5.83 13.21
N ALA A 157 -14.94 5.41 13.65
CA ALA A 157 -14.21 6.03 14.76
C ALA A 157 -13.72 7.47 14.45
N TRP A 158 -13.72 7.88 13.17
CA TRP A 158 -13.27 9.21 12.71
C TRP A 158 -14.39 10.06 12.11
N GLN A 159 -15.62 9.59 12.11
CA GLN A 159 -16.84 10.30 11.69
C GLN A 159 -17.45 11.17 12.87
#